data_b1be2c8cc68789bbf6ff22dcd2b19443
#
_entry.id   b1be2c8cc68789bbf6ff22dcd2b19443
#
_cell.length_a   1.000
_cell.length_b   1.000
_cell.length_c   1.000
_cell.angle_alpha   90.00
_cell.angle_beta   90.00
_cell.angle_gamma   90.00
#
_symmetry.space_group_name_H-M   'P 1'
#
loop_
_entity.id
_entity.type
_entity.pdbx_description
1 polymer ?
#
loop_
_entity_poly.entity_id
_entity_poly.type
_entity_poly.pdbx_seq_one_letter_code
_entity_poly.pdbx_strand_id
1 'polypeptide(L)'
;MTTLCSHITYPEFVLPLHKHAEYELMIFTHGSGKQFVGEGVAPYAEGDVALIGSNVPHLHLCKSRMKSGENAGKEEPGNIGKRELKPGLETELEDRLYSSGEAIQFSPQLFPSSLLNLPDYAHISELLSKSQYGIRFYDEGLYDELLEMMKTFDSSTHTSRLIILLQILDRLHHCKKTQLLSSTAYNNANRQPELEEPIGRIYTYLYNNFREKVVLKDVADFVGQNPTSLCRYFKKSTDKSIFQVLAEIRIEYA
;
A
#
# COMPACT_ATOMS: atom_id res chain seq x y z
N MET A 1 12.77 -17.72 17.08
CA MET A 1 13.55 -16.45 16.89
C MET A 1 12.77 -15.63 15.88
N THR A 2 12.39 -14.41 16.22
CA THR A 2 11.67 -13.51 15.30
C THR A 2 12.65 -13.02 14.24
N THR A 3 12.32 -13.21 12.97
CA THR A 3 13.15 -12.74 11.85
C THR A 3 13.06 -11.22 11.78
N LEU A 4 14.21 -10.53 11.79
CA LEU A 4 14.26 -9.07 11.71
C LEU A 4 14.15 -8.53 10.27
N CYS A 5 14.16 -9.42 9.28
CA CYS A 5 14.00 -9.08 7.86
C CYS A 5 13.29 -10.24 7.17
N SER A 6 12.16 -9.97 6.54
CA SER A 6 11.29 -10.96 5.89
C SER A 6 10.89 -10.51 4.50
N HIS A 7 10.75 -11.47 3.59
CA HIS A 7 10.14 -11.29 2.29
C HIS A 7 8.67 -11.70 2.35
N ILE A 8 7.80 -10.93 1.70
CA ILE A 8 6.36 -11.14 1.68
C ILE A 8 5.89 -10.99 0.24
N THR A 9 5.18 -11.99 -0.26
CA THR A 9 4.48 -11.91 -1.55
C THR A 9 3.03 -11.53 -1.30
N TYR A 10 2.58 -10.47 -1.95
CA TYR A 10 1.17 -10.05 -1.98
C TYR A 10 0.58 -10.48 -3.32
N PRO A 11 -0.13 -11.62 -3.40
CA PRO A 11 -0.78 -12.04 -4.64
C PRO A 11 -1.89 -11.08 -5.05
N GLU A 12 -2.47 -10.38 -4.07
CA GLU A 12 -3.45 -9.32 -4.26
C GLU A 12 -3.34 -8.30 -3.13
N PHE A 13 -3.49 -6.99 -3.45
CA PHE A 13 -3.53 -5.94 -2.44
C PHE A 13 -4.94 -5.80 -1.87
N VAL A 14 -5.22 -6.57 -0.83
CA VAL A 14 -6.49 -6.56 -0.10
C VAL A 14 -6.36 -6.00 1.31
N LEU A 15 -5.13 -5.69 1.74
CA LEU A 15 -4.88 -5.20 3.08
C LEU A 15 -5.50 -3.80 3.30
N PRO A 16 -6.13 -3.61 4.46
CA PRO A 16 -6.64 -2.31 4.89
C PRO A 16 -5.54 -1.27 5.09
N LEU A 17 -5.95 -0.03 5.39
CA LEU A 17 -5.02 0.94 5.95
C LEU A 17 -4.44 0.38 7.24
N HIS A 18 -3.14 0.12 7.24
CA HIS A 18 -2.43 -0.47 8.36
C HIS A 18 -1.10 0.24 8.59
N LYS A 19 -0.47 -0.07 9.69
CA LYS A 19 0.90 0.33 10.02
C LYS A 19 1.55 -0.76 10.85
N HIS A 20 2.84 -0.89 10.71
CA HIS A 20 3.67 -1.81 11.49
C HIS A 20 5.01 -1.17 11.85
N ALA A 21 5.72 -1.78 12.78
CA ALA A 21 6.99 -1.24 13.29
C ALA A 21 8.14 -1.33 12.29
N GLU A 22 8.03 -2.21 11.31
CA GLU A 22 9.03 -2.44 10.29
C GLU A 22 9.03 -1.30 9.25
N TYR A 23 10.14 -1.10 8.57
CA TYR A 23 10.20 -0.46 7.26
C TYR A 23 9.66 -1.44 6.22
N GLU A 24 9.04 -0.93 5.16
CA GLU A 24 8.57 -1.75 4.06
C GLU A 24 9.12 -1.24 2.72
N LEU A 25 9.86 -2.11 2.04
CA LEU A 25 10.20 -1.92 0.63
C LEU A 25 9.19 -2.70 -0.20
N MET A 26 8.34 -2.01 -0.95
CA MET A 26 7.32 -2.58 -1.81
C MET A 26 7.76 -2.50 -3.27
N ILE A 27 7.61 -3.60 -4.01
CA ILE A 27 7.78 -3.68 -5.46
C ILE A 27 6.43 -4.08 -6.06
N PHE A 28 5.89 -3.24 -6.94
CA PHE A 28 4.61 -3.51 -7.61
C PHE A 28 4.83 -4.37 -8.83
N THR A 29 4.46 -5.66 -8.76
CA THR A 29 4.74 -6.65 -9.80
C THR A 29 3.64 -6.79 -10.84
N HIS A 30 2.42 -6.34 -10.52
CA HIS A 30 1.30 -6.34 -11.47
C HIS A 30 0.27 -5.28 -11.14
N GLY A 31 -0.40 -4.76 -12.17
CA GLY A 31 -1.53 -3.87 -12.04
C GLY A 31 -1.18 -2.41 -11.77
N SER A 32 -2.19 -1.64 -11.40
CA SER A 32 -2.04 -0.22 -11.08
C SER A 32 -3.14 0.25 -10.14
N GLY A 33 -2.90 1.36 -9.45
CA GLY A 33 -3.87 1.87 -8.51
C GLY A 33 -3.45 3.17 -7.83
N LYS A 34 -3.94 3.36 -6.62
CA LYS A 34 -3.56 4.45 -5.73
C LYS A 34 -2.96 3.89 -4.45
N GLN A 35 -1.87 4.47 -4.02
CA GLN A 35 -1.27 4.21 -2.72
C GLN A 35 -1.50 5.41 -1.81
N PHE A 36 -1.84 5.10 -0.57
CA PHE A 36 -1.95 6.05 0.53
C PHE A 36 -0.77 5.80 1.45
N VAL A 37 0.06 6.81 1.68
CA VAL A 37 1.23 6.70 2.55
C VAL A 37 1.29 7.95 3.43
N GLY A 38 1.15 7.76 4.74
CA GLY A 38 0.99 8.87 5.67
C GLY A 38 -0.25 9.71 5.31
N GLU A 39 -0.02 10.96 4.90
CA GLU A 39 -1.07 11.89 4.45
C GLU A 39 -1.15 11.99 2.92
N GLY A 40 -0.24 11.35 2.23
CA GLY A 40 -0.15 11.45 0.77
C GLY A 40 -0.98 10.41 0.04
N VAL A 41 -1.42 10.79 -1.16
CA VAL A 41 -2.09 9.92 -2.12
C VAL A 41 -1.39 10.04 -3.45
N ALA A 42 -0.87 8.93 -3.96
CA ALA A 42 -0.16 8.89 -5.23
C ALA A 42 -0.60 7.69 -6.09
N PRO A 43 -0.53 7.77 -7.41
CA PRO A 43 -0.70 6.59 -8.24
C PRO A 43 0.50 5.66 -8.10
N TYR A 44 0.25 4.36 -8.30
CA TYR A 44 1.29 3.37 -8.55
C TYR A 44 0.97 2.58 -9.82
N ALA A 45 1.97 1.96 -10.40
CA ALA A 45 1.85 1.06 -11.54
C ALA A 45 2.87 -0.08 -11.40
N GLU A 46 2.70 -1.12 -12.19
CA GLU A 46 3.69 -2.18 -12.36
C GLU A 46 5.07 -1.57 -12.66
N GLY A 47 6.10 -2.10 -12.02
CA GLY A 47 7.47 -1.58 -12.13
C GLY A 47 7.83 -0.48 -11.13
N ASP A 48 6.85 0.08 -10.41
CA ASP A 48 7.14 1.03 -9.34
C ASP A 48 7.76 0.33 -8.12
N VAL A 49 8.58 1.08 -7.41
CA VAL A 49 9.17 0.67 -6.14
C VAL A 49 8.87 1.74 -5.10
N ALA A 50 8.48 1.36 -3.89
CA ALA A 50 8.23 2.29 -2.80
C ALA A 50 8.94 1.86 -1.51
N LEU A 51 9.54 2.79 -0.79
CA LEU A 51 10.06 2.59 0.56
C LEU A 51 9.21 3.37 1.55
N ILE A 52 8.59 2.64 2.48
CA ILE A 52 7.69 3.17 3.50
C ILE A 52 8.37 3.07 4.87
N GLY A 53 8.32 4.16 5.61
CA GLY A 53 8.96 4.27 6.93
C GLY A 53 8.27 3.45 8.02
N SER A 54 9.02 3.12 9.05
CA SER A 54 8.50 2.47 10.26
C SER A 54 7.31 3.25 10.84
N ASN A 55 6.23 2.54 11.16
CA ASN A 55 4.97 3.06 11.69
C ASN A 55 4.24 4.09 10.79
N VAL A 56 4.61 4.25 9.54
CA VAL A 56 3.86 5.07 8.57
C VAL A 56 2.61 4.31 8.12
N PRO A 57 1.40 4.86 8.32
CA PRO A 57 0.19 4.23 7.81
C PRO A 57 0.21 4.18 6.29
N HIS A 58 -0.17 3.04 5.73
CA HIS A 58 -0.21 2.86 4.28
C HIS A 58 -1.30 1.87 3.83
N LEU A 59 -1.67 2.01 2.56
CA LEU A 59 -2.71 1.22 1.90
C LEU A 59 -2.48 1.28 0.39
N HIS A 60 -2.65 0.14 -0.29
CA HIS A 60 -2.64 0.06 -1.74
C HIS A 60 -4.05 -0.29 -2.25
N LEU A 61 -4.62 0.55 -3.11
CA LEU A 61 -5.93 0.32 -3.73
C LEU A 61 -5.75 0.05 -5.22
N CYS A 62 -6.15 -1.14 -5.65
CA CYS A 62 -6.19 -1.48 -7.06
C CYS A 62 -7.20 -0.58 -7.81
N LYS A 63 -6.84 -0.13 -9.00
CA LYS A 63 -7.73 0.60 -9.89
C LYS A 63 -8.64 -0.40 -10.59
N SER A 64 -9.88 -0.58 -10.10
CA SER A 64 -10.90 -1.29 -10.86
C SER A 64 -11.15 -0.54 -12.17
N ARG A 65 -10.93 -1.15 -13.33
CA ARG A 65 -11.34 -0.60 -14.61
C ARG A 65 -12.87 -0.59 -14.65
N MET A 66 -13.51 0.55 -14.38
CA MET A 66 -14.87 0.74 -14.84
C MET A 66 -14.85 0.68 -16.36
N LYS A 67 -15.59 -0.25 -16.94
CA LYS A 67 -15.91 -0.23 -18.36
C LYS A 67 -16.54 1.12 -18.66
N SER A 68 -15.84 1.98 -19.40
CA SER A 68 -16.44 3.15 -20.02
C SER A 68 -17.40 2.63 -21.12
N GLY A 69 -18.70 2.74 -20.86
CA GLY A 69 -19.74 2.64 -21.86
C GLY A 69 -20.25 1.24 -22.17
N GLU A 70 -21.17 0.77 -21.32
CA GLU A 70 -22.32 0.00 -21.79
C GLU A 70 -23.49 0.24 -20.82
N ASN A 71 -24.64 0.61 -21.39
CA ASN A 71 -25.89 0.88 -20.69
C ASN A 71 -26.24 -0.26 -19.73
N ALA A 72 -26.41 0.05 -18.46
CA ALA A 72 -26.99 -0.84 -17.47
C ALA A 72 -28.46 -1.09 -17.80
N GLY A 73 -28.72 -2.13 -18.57
CA GLY A 73 -30.02 -2.77 -18.64
C GLY A 73 -30.33 -3.39 -17.29
N LYS A 74 -31.49 -3.05 -16.73
CA LYS A 74 -32.04 -3.67 -15.51
C LYS A 74 -32.17 -5.17 -15.73
N GLU A 75 -31.43 -5.98 -15.01
CA GLU A 75 -31.74 -7.40 -14.81
C GLU A 75 -32.04 -7.67 -13.33
N GLU A 76 -33.22 -8.25 -13.10
CA GLU A 76 -33.70 -8.69 -11.79
C GLU A 76 -32.91 -9.90 -11.29
N PRO A 77 -32.81 -10.15 -9.95
CA PRO A 77 -32.07 -11.27 -9.38
C PRO A 77 -32.86 -12.55 -9.54
N GLY A 78 -32.49 -13.37 -10.52
CA GLY A 78 -33.09 -14.67 -10.77
C GLY A 78 -32.07 -15.66 -11.34
N ASN A 79 -31.77 -16.68 -10.50
CA ASN A 79 -31.27 -17.99 -10.88
C ASN A 79 -29.87 -18.10 -11.52
N ILE A 80 -28.84 -18.22 -10.68
CA ILE A 80 -27.48 -18.55 -11.14
C ILE A 80 -27.37 -20.05 -11.40
N GLY A 81 -27.76 -20.46 -12.62
CA GLY A 81 -27.38 -21.75 -13.19
C GLY A 81 -25.89 -21.70 -13.59
N LYS A 82 -25.13 -22.74 -13.24
CA LYS A 82 -23.73 -22.94 -13.65
C LYS A 82 -23.60 -22.77 -15.17
N ARG A 83 -23.04 -21.63 -15.61
CA ARG A 83 -22.56 -21.46 -16.99
C ARG A 83 -21.09 -21.83 -17.01
N GLU A 84 -20.75 -22.86 -17.79
CA GLU A 84 -19.37 -23.13 -18.17
C GLU A 84 -18.84 -21.95 -18.98
N LEU A 85 -17.85 -21.24 -18.42
CA LEU A 85 -17.15 -20.15 -19.08
C LEU A 85 -16.21 -20.74 -20.15
N LYS A 86 -16.18 -20.11 -21.32
CA LYS A 86 -15.28 -20.53 -22.41
C LYS A 86 -13.82 -20.34 -22.00
N PRO A 87 -12.91 -21.31 -22.29
CA PRO A 87 -11.48 -21.16 -22.05
C PRO A 87 -10.93 -19.93 -22.77
N GLY A 88 -10.27 -19.04 -22.02
CA GLY A 88 -9.71 -17.78 -22.54
C GLY A 88 -10.41 -16.52 -21.99
N LEU A 89 -11.65 -16.58 -21.50
CA LEU A 89 -12.32 -15.45 -20.89
C LEU A 89 -11.92 -15.26 -19.41
N GLU A 90 -11.50 -16.34 -18.76
CA GLU A 90 -11.02 -16.35 -17.37
C GLU A 90 -9.70 -15.57 -17.25
N THR A 91 -8.74 -15.79 -18.15
CA THR A 91 -7.46 -15.08 -18.19
C THR A 91 -7.64 -13.57 -18.46
N GLU A 92 -8.57 -13.17 -19.31
CA GLU A 92 -8.84 -11.74 -19.57
C GLU A 92 -9.61 -11.03 -18.43
N LEU A 93 -10.34 -11.75 -17.60
CA LEU A 93 -11.04 -11.21 -16.42
C LEU A 93 -10.11 -11.15 -15.21
N GLU A 94 -9.22 -12.13 -15.03
CA GLU A 94 -8.22 -12.15 -13.97
C GLU A 94 -7.19 -11.02 -14.14
N ASP A 95 -6.76 -10.74 -15.37
CA ASP A 95 -5.80 -9.65 -15.67
C ASP A 95 -6.34 -8.23 -15.42
N ARG A 96 -7.61 -8.07 -15.10
CA ARG A 96 -8.27 -6.75 -15.07
C ARG A 96 -8.56 -6.20 -13.68
N LEU A 97 -8.45 -6.97 -12.62
CA LEU A 97 -9.05 -6.63 -11.33
C LEU A 97 -8.11 -6.66 -10.13
N TYR A 98 -6.87 -7.12 -10.25
CA TYR A 98 -5.98 -7.19 -9.10
C TYR A 98 -4.66 -6.46 -9.33
N SER A 99 -4.02 -6.10 -8.26
CA SER A 99 -2.64 -5.65 -8.24
C SER A 99 -1.87 -6.49 -7.23
N SER A 100 -0.67 -6.87 -7.59
CA SER A 100 0.19 -7.70 -6.75
C SER A 100 1.56 -7.07 -6.56
N GLY A 101 2.30 -7.58 -5.58
CA GLY A 101 3.64 -7.08 -5.28
C GLY A 101 4.45 -8.00 -4.40
N GLU A 102 5.72 -7.68 -4.33
CA GLU A 102 6.72 -8.28 -3.45
C GLU A 102 7.20 -7.24 -2.46
N ALA A 103 7.35 -7.61 -1.19
CA ALA A 103 7.86 -6.69 -0.18
C ALA A 103 8.99 -7.30 0.64
N ILE A 104 9.90 -6.43 1.07
CA ILE A 104 10.83 -6.73 2.16
C ILE A 104 10.45 -5.88 3.35
N GLN A 105 10.02 -6.51 4.44
CA GLN A 105 9.82 -5.86 5.72
C GLN A 105 11.05 -6.09 6.60
N PHE A 106 11.59 -5.00 7.18
CA PHE A 106 12.76 -5.08 8.01
C PHE A 106 12.68 -4.19 9.25
N SER A 107 13.12 -4.74 10.37
CA SER A 107 13.03 -4.08 11.68
C SER A 107 13.97 -2.88 11.80
N PRO A 108 13.53 -1.76 12.41
CA PRO A 108 14.44 -0.68 12.82
C PRO A 108 15.59 -1.14 13.72
N GLN A 109 15.43 -2.26 14.42
CA GLN A 109 16.48 -2.82 15.27
C GLN A 109 17.74 -3.27 14.50
N LEU A 110 17.63 -3.49 13.18
CA LEU A 110 18.78 -3.75 12.31
C LEU A 110 19.68 -2.52 12.15
N PHE A 111 19.14 -1.33 12.39
CA PHE A 111 19.77 -0.04 12.17
C PHE A 111 19.74 0.82 13.45
N PRO A 112 20.41 0.39 14.54
CA PRO A 112 20.45 1.19 15.78
C PRO A 112 21.18 2.51 15.54
N SER A 113 20.87 3.55 16.34
CA SER A 113 21.47 4.87 16.21
C SER A 113 23.00 4.85 16.27
N SER A 114 23.59 3.93 17.03
CA SER A 114 25.04 3.74 17.10
C SER A 114 25.65 3.35 15.74
N LEU A 115 24.91 2.63 14.91
CA LEU A 115 25.33 2.27 13.55
C LEU A 115 25.04 3.41 12.56
N LEU A 116 23.82 3.97 12.59
CA LEU A 116 23.41 5.03 11.66
C LEU A 116 24.18 6.36 11.82
N ASN A 117 24.82 6.57 12.98
CA ASN A 117 25.65 7.75 13.21
C ASN A 117 27.09 7.59 12.67
N LEU A 118 27.46 6.42 12.16
CA LEU A 118 28.76 6.22 11.51
C LEU A 118 28.75 6.85 10.11
N PRO A 119 29.85 7.48 9.68
CA PRO A 119 29.94 8.12 8.35
C PRO A 119 29.58 7.17 7.19
N ASP A 120 30.00 5.90 7.29
CA ASP A 120 29.75 4.87 6.27
C ASP A 120 28.27 4.54 6.09
N TYR A 121 27.41 4.85 7.07
CA TYR A 121 25.95 4.63 7.04
C TYR A 121 25.14 5.90 6.84
N ALA A 122 25.79 7.04 6.61
CA ALA A 122 25.11 8.34 6.49
C ALA A 122 24.02 8.33 5.40
N HIS A 123 24.31 7.70 4.26
CA HIS A 123 23.37 7.56 3.13
C HIS A 123 22.18 6.67 3.45
N ILE A 124 22.36 5.58 4.20
CA ILE A 124 21.26 4.72 4.68
C ILE A 124 20.43 5.49 5.72
N SER A 125 21.09 6.19 6.65
CA SER A 125 20.42 7.03 7.66
C SER A 125 19.51 8.08 7.01
N GLU A 126 20.01 8.76 5.98
CA GLU A 126 19.24 9.74 5.19
C GLU A 126 18.05 9.09 4.49
N LEU A 127 18.25 7.95 3.82
CA LEU A 127 17.21 7.20 3.12
C LEU A 127 16.09 6.77 4.07
N LEU A 128 16.45 6.16 5.20
CA LEU A 128 15.50 5.71 6.22
C LEU A 128 14.76 6.88 6.88
N SER A 129 15.41 8.01 7.08
CA SER A 129 14.76 9.22 7.56
C SER A 129 13.74 9.76 6.56
N LYS A 130 14.09 9.81 5.27
CA LYS A 130 13.19 10.24 4.20
C LYS A 130 12.02 9.29 3.99
N SER A 131 12.16 8.01 4.29
CA SER A 131 11.08 7.03 4.17
C SER A 131 9.86 7.34 5.05
N GLN A 132 9.99 8.22 6.04
CA GLN A 132 8.86 8.73 6.83
C GLN A 132 7.86 9.56 6.00
N TYR A 133 8.25 10.01 4.82
CA TYR A 133 7.36 10.63 3.81
C TYR A 133 6.81 9.60 2.82
N GLY A 134 7.29 8.35 2.86
CA GLY A 134 7.20 7.43 1.75
C GLY A 134 8.00 7.92 0.54
N ILE A 135 8.76 7.05 -0.08
CA ILE A 135 9.56 7.39 -1.27
C ILE A 135 9.17 6.44 -2.39
N ARG A 136 8.80 6.98 -3.55
CA ARG A 136 8.67 6.23 -4.80
C ARG A 136 9.96 6.36 -5.60
N PHE A 137 10.41 5.24 -6.18
CA PHE A 137 11.57 5.14 -7.05
C PHE A 137 11.11 4.63 -8.41
N TYR A 138 11.63 5.22 -9.50
CA TYR A 138 11.22 4.88 -10.87
C TYR A 138 12.36 5.03 -11.88
N ASP A 139 13.60 4.72 -11.47
CA ASP A 139 14.74 4.62 -12.37
C ASP A 139 14.56 3.42 -13.30
N GLU A 140 14.98 3.61 -14.55
CA GLU A 140 14.98 2.53 -15.55
C GLU A 140 15.87 1.36 -15.10
N GLY A 141 15.35 0.13 -15.21
CA GLY A 141 16.05 -1.09 -14.80
C GLY A 141 16.07 -1.39 -13.30
N LEU A 142 15.67 -0.45 -12.43
CA LEU A 142 15.64 -0.66 -10.97
C LEU A 142 14.75 -1.84 -10.59
N TYR A 143 13.56 -1.91 -11.18
CA TYR A 143 12.59 -2.95 -10.93
C TYR A 143 13.16 -4.36 -11.17
N ASP A 144 13.75 -4.59 -12.35
CA ASP A 144 14.31 -5.89 -12.71
C ASP A 144 15.51 -6.26 -11.82
N GLU A 145 16.36 -5.27 -11.49
CA GLU A 145 17.51 -5.43 -10.61
C GLU A 145 17.07 -5.87 -9.21
N LEU A 146 16.05 -5.22 -8.63
CA LEU A 146 15.55 -5.57 -7.30
C LEU A 146 14.86 -6.93 -7.28
N LEU A 147 14.05 -7.26 -8.29
CA LEU A 147 13.43 -8.59 -8.38
C LEU A 147 14.49 -9.70 -8.47
N GLU A 148 15.58 -9.48 -9.22
CA GLU A 148 16.66 -10.45 -9.29
C GLU A 148 17.35 -10.66 -7.93
N MET A 149 17.58 -9.58 -7.18
CA MET A 149 18.11 -9.66 -5.81
C MET A 149 17.16 -10.42 -4.86
N MET A 150 15.85 -10.27 -5.04
CA MET A 150 14.84 -10.92 -4.21
C MET A 150 14.70 -12.43 -4.47
N LYS A 151 15.00 -12.92 -5.68
CA LYS A 151 14.91 -14.35 -6.01
C LYS A 151 15.68 -15.28 -5.06
N THR A 152 16.81 -14.81 -4.56
CA THR A 152 17.66 -15.60 -3.65
C THR A 152 17.37 -15.33 -2.19
N PHE A 153 16.51 -14.35 -1.88
CA PHE A 153 16.29 -13.87 -0.52
C PHE A 153 15.76 -14.97 0.39
N ASP A 154 14.72 -15.69 -0.01
CA ASP A 154 14.06 -16.71 0.82
C ASP A 154 14.94 -17.94 1.08
N SER A 155 15.78 -18.32 0.13
CA SER A 155 16.73 -19.43 0.27
C SER A 155 18.01 -19.03 1.01
N SER A 156 18.19 -17.74 1.30
CA SER A 156 19.40 -17.21 1.93
C SER A 156 19.40 -17.34 3.45
N THR A 157 20.59 -17.42 4.05
CA THR A 157 20.76 -17.32 5.51
C THR A 157 20.37 -15.92 6.01
N HIS A 158 20.12 -15.78 7.31
CA HIS A 158 19.81 -14.45 7.89
C HIS A 158 20.90 -13.40 7.61
N THR A 159 22.18 -13.80 7.65
CA THR A 159 23.29 -12.90 7.32
C THR A 159 23.30 -12.51 5.85
N SER A 160 23.03 -13.45 4.94
CA SER A 160 22.96 -13.17 3.50
C SER A 160 21.78 -12.25 3.17
N ARG A 161 20.63 -12.43 3.83
CA ARG A 161 19.47 -11.52 3.69
C ARG A 161 19.82 -10.09 4.10
N LEU A 162 20.59 -9.93 5.19
CA LEU A 162 21.05 -8.61 5.62
C LEU A 162 21.99 -7.97 4.58
N ILE A 163 22.89 -8.75 3.98
CA ILE A 163 23.78 -8.26 2.92
C ILE A 163 22.96 -7.81 1.71
N ILE A 164 21.99 -8.62 1.27
CA ILE A 164 21.08 -8.26 0.16
C ILE A 164 20.31 -6.98 0.50
N LEU A 165 19.76 -6.86 1.72
CA LEU A 165 19.06 -5.66 2.15
C LEU A 165 19.95 -4.41 2.08
N LEU A 166 21.19 -4.49 2.57
CA LEU A 166 22.14 -3.38 2.52
C LEU A 166 22.46 -2.98 1.06
N GLN A 167 22.65 -3.94 0.17
CA GLN A 167 22.85 -3.69 -1.27
C GLN A 167 21.64 -3.00 -1.89
N ILE A 168 20.43 -3.42 -1.55
CA ILE A 168 19.18 -2.78 -2.00
C ILE A 168 19.11 -1.34 -1.50
N LEU A 169 19.34 -1.09 -0.21
CA LEU A 169 19.29 0.26 0.36
C LEU A 169 20.33 1.19 -0.26
N ASP A 170 21.54 0.72 -0.48
CA ASP A 170 22.59 1.46 -1.18
C ASP A 170 22.16 1.79 -2.62
N ARG A 171 21.62 0.82 -3.35
CA ARG A 171 21.11 1.03 -4.70
C ARG A 171 19.97 2.05 -4.75
N LEU A 172 19.04 2.02 -3.80
CA LEU A 172 17.94 2.98 -3.69
C LEU A 172 18.45 4.40 -3.38
N HIS A 173 19.47 4.54 -2.54
CA HIS A 173 20.07 5.83 -2.27
C HIS A 173 20.64 6.50 -3.53
N HIS A 174 21.20 5.70 -4.44
CA HIS A 174 21.76 6.18 -5.70
C HIS A 174 20.74 6.41 -6.82
N CYS A 175 19.44 6.16 -6.58
CA CYS A 175 18.38 6.46 -7.54
C CYS A 175 18.27 7.96 -7.80
N LYS A 176 18.20 8.32 -9.08
CA LYS A 176 18.08 9.71 -9.52
C LYS A 176 16.63 10.16 -9.65
N LYS A 177 15.74 9.23 -9.98
CA LYS A 177 14.32 9.52 -10.17
C LYS A 177 13.55 9.04 -8.95
N THR A 178 13.29 9.96 -8.02
CA THR A 178 12.54 9.70 -6.80
C THR A 178 11.44 10.74 -6.60
N GLN A 179 10.39 10.36 -5.90
CA GLN A 179 9.28 11.24 -5.52
C GLN A 179 8.87 10.93 -4.08
N LEU A 180 8.72 11.96 -3.26
CA LEU A 180 8.07 11.80 -1.95
C LEU A 180 6.58 11.59 -2.14
N LEU A 181 6.01 10.63 -1.41
CA LEU A 181 4.60 10.25 -1.49
C LEU A 181 3.72 11.14 -0.62
N SER A 182 4.28 11.72 0.45
CA SER A 182 3.62 12.68 1.32
C SER A 182 4.41 13.99 1.41
N SER A 183 3.74 15.10 1.62
CA SER A 183 4.37 16.42 1.83
C SER A 183 4.91 16.59 3.25
N THR A 184 4.42 15.78 4.20
CA THR A 184 4.81 15.83 5.62
C THR A 184 5.35 14.48 6.06
N ALA A 185 6.44 14.49 6.87
CA ALA A 185 6.93 13.28 7.52
C ALA A 185 5.90 12.76 8.50
N TYR A 186 5.66 11.46 8.48
CA TYR A 186 4.80 10.85 9.48
C TYR A 186 5.55 10.73 10.81
N ASN A 187 5.16 11.54 11.79
CA ASN A 187 5.75 11.53 13.13
C ASN A 187 4.69 11.20 14.19
N ASN A 188 4.73 9.98 14.72
CA ASN A 188 3.78 9.51 15.74
C ASN A 188 3.81 10.33 17.05
N ALA A 189 4.95 10.98 17.37
CA ALA A 189 5.14 11.63 18.67
C ALA A 189 4.38 12.96 18.84
N ASN A 190 4.00 13.63 17.73
CA ASN A 190 3.41 14.97 17.75
C ASN A 190 2.03 15.06 17.08
N ARG A 191 1.38 13.93 16.79
CA ARG A 191 0.10 13.98 16.08
C ARG A 191 -1.09 14.20 17.01
N GLN A 192 -1.79 15.31 16.71
CA GLN A 192 -3.18 15.46 17.09
C GLN A 192 -4.03 14.66 16.08
N PRO A 193 -4.92 13.76 16.51
CA PRO A 193 -5.79 12.97 15.63
C PRO A 193 -6.62 13.81 14.64
N GLU A 194 -6.76 15.11 14.95
CA GLU A 194 -7.51 16.10 14.18
C GLU A 194 -6.83 16.52 12.86
N LEU A 195 -5.53 16.21 12.67
CA LEU A 195 -4.74 16.55 11.48
C LEU A 195 -4.54 15.37 10.51
N GLU A 196 -5.08 14.18 10.82
CA GLU A 196 -5.05 13.06 9.89
C GLU A 196 -5.90 13.39 8.66
N GLU A 197 -5.36 13.08 7.46
CA GLU A 197 -6.15 13.23 6.23
C GLU A 197 -7.51 12.49 6.36
N PRO A 198 -8.60 13.10 5.90
CA PRO A 198 -9.94 12.54 6.05
C PRO A 198 -10.06 11.09 5.57
N ILE A 199 -9.29 10.69 4.55
CA ILE A 199 -9.30 9.33 4.02
C ILE A 199 -8.78 8.33 5.04
N GLY A 200 -7.63 8.57 5.65
CA GLY A 200 -7.09 7.70 6.69
C GLY A 200 -8.05 7.53 7.85
N ARG A 201 -8.69 8.62 8.28
CA ARG A 201 -9.71 8.60 9.34
C ARG A 201 -10.97 7.82 8.93
N ILE A 202 -11.42 7.92 7.67
CA ILE A 202 -12.54 7.13 7.15
C ILE A 202 -12.20 5.65 7.21
N TYR A 203 -11.05 5.23 6.69
CA TYR A 203 -10.62 3.83 6.73
C TYR A 203 -10.51 3.33 8.18
N THR A 204 -9.89 4.09 9.07
CA THR A 204 -9.80 3.75 10.51
C THR A 204 -11.19 3.54 11.11
N TYR A 205 -12.15 4.42 10.82
CA TYR A 205 -13.52 4.26 11.29
C TYR A 205 -14.16 2.99 10.75
N LEU A 206 -14.05 2.74 9.44
CA LEU A 206 -14.65 1.57 8.79
C LEU A 206 -14.08 0.26 9.36
N TYR A 207 -12.76 0.17 9.54
CA TYR A 207 -12.12 -1.02 10.13
C TYR A 207 -12.49 -1.27 11.59
N ASN A 208 -12.64 -0.23 12.36
CA ASN A 208 -13.03 -0.36 13.77
C ASN A 208 -14.51 -0.74 13.94
N ASN A 209 -15.35 -0.46 12.94
CA ASN A 209 -16.81 -0.57 13.07
C ASN A 209 -17.45 -1.48 11.99
N PHE A 210 -16.69 -2.19 11.14
CA PHE A 210 -17.25 -2.94 10.00
C PHE A 210 -18.24 -4.03 10.41
N ARG A 211 -18.13 -4.59 11.61
CA ARG A 211 -19.03 -5.62 12.16
C ARG A 211 -20.37 -5.07 12.60
N GLU A 212 -20.48 -3.75 12.77
CA GLU A 212 -21.65 -3.07 13.27
C GLU A 212 -22.39 -2.33 12.14
N LYS A 213 -23.54 -1.72 12.47
CA LYS A 213 -24.28 -0.89 11.51
C LYS A 213 -23.56 0.46 11.36
N VAL A 214 -22.83 0.63 10.27
CA VAL A 214 -22.20 1.91 9.90
C VAL A 214 -23.19 2.77 9.14
N VAL A 215 -23.40 4.03 9.58
CA VAL A 215 -24.16 5.04 8.84
C VAL A 215 -23.26 6.21 8.47
N LEU A 216 -23.55 6.82 7.33
CA LEU A 216 -22.72 7.90 6.77
C LEU A 216 -22.52 9.08 7.72
N LYS A 217 -23.54 9.38 8.53
CA LYS A 217 -23.49 10.47 9.51
C LYS A 217 -22.39 10.23 10.54
N ASP A 218 -22.28 9.01 11.08
CA ASP A 218 -21.31 8.68 12.11
C ASP A 218 -19.88 8.76 11.57
N VAL A 219 -19.67 8.32 10.30
CA VAL A 219 -18.38 8.47 9.61
C VAL A 219 -18.03 9.95 9.45
N ALA A 220 -19.00 10.76 9.04
CA ALA A 220 -18.83 12.19 8.83
C ALA A 220 -18.54 12.95 10.12
N ASP A 221 -19.25 12.63 11.19
CA ASP A 221 -19.04 13.19 12.53
C ASP A 221 -17.65 12.82 13.08
N PHE A 222 -17.22 11.56 12.91
CA PHE A 222 -15.89 11.09 13.29
C PHE A 222 -14.77 11.82 12.55
N VAL A 223 -14.97 12.10 11.27
CA VAL A 223 -13.97 12.81 10.42
C VAL A 223 -14.06 14.33 10.58
N GLY A 224 -15.15 14.85 11.18
CA GLY A 224 -15.39 16.28 11.33
C GLY A 224 -15.78 16.98 10.02
N GLN A 225 -16.48 16.26 9.13
CA GLN A 225 -16.90 16.79 7.84
C GLN A 225 -18.40 16.65 7.58
N ASN A 226 -18.91 17.46 6.63
CA ASN A 226 -20.27 17.29 6.15
C ASN A 226 -20.41 16.01 5.33
N PRO A 227 -21.45 15.17 5.51
CA PRO A 227 -21.64 13.90 4.82
C PRO A 227 -21.56 14.00 3.29
N THR A 228 -22.16 15.03 2.70
CA THR A 228 -22.17 15.21 1.24
C THR A 228 -20.76 15.52 0.70
N SER A 229 -20.03 16.39 1.38
CA SER A 229 -18.65 16.75 1.03
C SER A 229 -17.73 15.55 1.19
N LEU A 230 -17.89 14.77 2.28
CA LEU A 230 -17.14 13.56 2.58
C LEU A 230 -17.30 12.52 1.47
N CYS A 231 -18.52 12.20 1.05
CA CYS A 231 -18.78 11.24 -0.01
C CYS A 231 -18.12 11.65 -1.34
N ARG A 232 -18.21 12.92 -1.70
CA ARG A 232 -17.62 13.45 -2.93
C ARG A 232 -16.10 13.40 -2.89
N TYR A 233 -15.52 13.82 -1.79
CA TYR A 233 -14.08 13.80 -1.55
C TYR A 233 -13.56 12.36 -1.58
N PHE A 234 -14.17 11.44 -0.81
CA PHE A 234 -13.76 10.04 -0.74
C PHE A 234 -13.83 9.37 -2.12
N LYS A 235 -14.96 9.53 -2.85
CA LYS A 235 -15.11 8.95 -4.18
C LYS A 235 -14.09 9.51 -5.19
N LYS A 236 -13.79 10.82 -5.14
CA LYS A 236 -12.77 11.43 -6.00
C LYS A 236 -11.37 10.88 -5.73
N SER A 237 -11.05 10.60 -4.47
CA SER A 237 -9.72 10.15 -4.06
C SER A 237 -9.52 8.64 -4.24
N THR A 238 -10.58 7.83 -4.01
CA THR A 238 -10.48 6.36 -4.00
C THR A 238 -11.14 5.67 -5.20
N ASP A 239 -11.87 6.42 -6.03
CA ASP A 239 -12.75 5.94 -7.10
C ASP A 239 -13.91 5.02 -6.61
N LYS A 240 -14.04 4.80 -5.28
CA LYS A 240 -15.07 3.98 -4.63
C LYS A 240 -15.92 4.82 -3.68
N SER A 241 -17.15 4.37 -3.41
CA SER A 241 -17.93 4.94 -2.32
C SER A 241 -17.50 4.36 -0.96
N ILE A 242 -17.75 5.07 0.12
CA ILE A 242 -17.50 4.62 1.50
C ILE A 242 -18.16 3.26 1.76
N PHE A 243 -19.39 3.05 1.27
CA PHE A 243 -20.11 1.79 1.48
C PHE A 243 -19.65 0.64 0.58
N GLN A 244 -19.07 0.94 -0.59
CA GLN A 244 -18.39 -0.09 -1.40
C GLN A 244 -17.15 -0.61 -0.65
N VAL A 245 -16.33 0.28 -0.10
CA VAL A 245 -15.17 -0.10 0.71
C VAL A 245 -15.62 -0.86 1.97
N LEU A 246 -16.67 -0.42 2.66
CA LEU A 246 -17.20 -1.15 3.81
C LEU A 246 -17.66 -2.58 3.44
N ALA A 247 -18.28 -2.74 2.26
CA ALA A 247 -18.70 -4.06 1.77
C ALA A 247 -17.48 -4.97 1.47
N GLU A 248 -16.44 -4.43 0.86
CA GLU A 248 -15.18 -5.13 0.60
C GLU A 248 -14.52 -5.59 1.91
N ILE A 249 -14.39 -4.69 2.90
CA ILE A 249 -13.88 -5.03 4.23
C ILE A 249 -14.70 -6.17 4.86
N ARG A 250 -16.03 -6.13 4.77
CA ARG A 250 -16.89 -7.17 5.33
C ARG A 250 -16.73 -8.53 4.65
N ILE A 251 -16.53 -8.54 3.34
CA ILE A 251 -16.31 -9.79 2.57
C ILE A 251 -14.96 -10.39 2.96
N GLU A 252 -13.93 -9.58 3.13
CA GLU A 252 -12.60 -10.03 3.51
C GLU A 252 -12.57 -10.69 4.91
N TYR A 253 -13.40 -10.21 5.83
CA TYR A 253 -13.44 -10.70 7.22
C TYR A 253 -14.64 -11.64 7.52
N ALA A 254 -15.38 -12.09 6.51
CA ALA A 254 -16.48 -13.03 6.63
C ALA A 254 -16.01 -14.50 6.55
#